data_2fb0002cf9f6bb2d83b43a9e7d5e6ffe
#
_entry.id   2fb0002cf9f6bb2d83b43a9e7d5e6ffe
#
_cell.length_a   1.000
_cell.length_b   1.000
_cell.length_c   1.000
_cell.angle_alpha   90.00
_cell.angle_beta   90.00
_cell.angle_gamma   90.00
#
_symmetry.space_group_name_H-M   'P 1'
#
loop_
_entity.id
_entity.type
_entity.pdbx_description
1 polymer ?
#
loop_
_entity_poly.entity_id
_entity_poly.type
_entity_poly.pdbx_seq_one_letter_code
_entity_poly.pdbx_strand_id
1 'polypeptide(L)'
;MENEKSFIALIEKSIKKNWDLDALTDYKGVTLQYKDVARKIEKLHIIFEECGIKPGDKIAACSRNMSNWGVTFLATVSYGAVIVPILHEFKPDQVHNIVNHSEAKLLFVGDVVWENLDETAMPDLEGIILLNDFSVLVSRNEKLTNARQNLNALFGKKYPMNFRKEHVSYYKDQPDEMLVLNYTSGSTGFSKGVML
;
A
#
# COMPACT_ATOMS: atom_id res chain seq x y z
N MET A 1 27.79 -0.63 -5.72
CA MET A 1 27.75 0.71 -5.08
C MET A 1 26.62 1.63 -5.55
N GLU A 2 25.95 1.37 -6.69
CA GLU A 2 24.80 2.20 -7.15
C GLU A 2 23.50 1.97 -6.39
N ASN A 3 23.29 0.78 -5.85
CA ASN A 3 22.03 0.41 -5.19
C ASN A 3 21.84 0.96 -3.75
N GLU A 4 22.85 1.59 -3.16
CA GLU A 4 22.75 2.17 -1.80
C GLU A 4 21.99 3.52 -1.76
N LYS A 5 21.65 4.09 -2.91
CA LYS A 5 20.95 5.38 -3.03
C LYS A 5 19.48 5.26 -3.35
N SER A 6 18.97 4.05 -3.61
CA SER A 6 17.56 3.86 -3.90
C SER A 6 16.71 4.08 -2.64
N PHE A 7 15.52 4.65 -2.82
CA PHE A 7 14.58 4.87 -1.73
C PHE A 7 14.20 3.55 -1.03
N ILE A 8 13.98 2.49 -1.80
CA ILE A 8 13.62 1.16 -1.27
C ILE A 8 14.77 0.57 -0.45
N ALA A 9 16.00 0.68 -0.94
CA ALA A 9 17.18 0.21 -0.21
C ALA A 9 17.38 0.98 1.12
N LEU A 10 17.09 2.28 1.14
CA LEU A 10 17.13 3.09 2.35
C LEU A 10 16.06 2.67 3.36
N ILE A 11 14.84 2.37 2.90
CA ILE A 11 13.76 1.82 3.75
C ILE A 11 14.21 0.49 4.37
N GLU A 12 14.69 -0.45 3.55
CA GLU A 12 15.15 -1.75 4.03
C GLU A 12 16.24 -1.62 5.10
N LYS A 13 17.25 -0.81 4.81
CA LYS A 13 18.36 -0.52 5.73
C LYS A 13 17.87 0.10 7.04
N SER A 14 16.95 1.07 6.95
CA SER A 14 16.37 1.76 8.11
C SER A 14 15.59 0.80 9.00
N ILE A 15 14.74 -0.04 8.41
CA ILE A 15 13.96 -1.04 9.14
C ILE A 15 14.87 -2.03 9.87
N LYS A 16 15.87 -2.58 9.18
CA LYS A 16 16.81 -3.54 9.77
C LYS A 16 17.62 -2.93 10.91
N LYS A 17 18.05 -1.69 10.75
CA LYS A 17 18.89 -0.99 11.73
C LYS A 17 18.11 -0.61 13.00
N ASN A 18 16.87 -0.19 12.83
CA ASN A 18 16.07 0.42 13.91
C ASN A 18 14.98 -0.54 14.44
N TRP A 19 15.14 -1.84 14.28
CA TRP A 19 14.14 -2.90 14.46
C TRP A 19 13.22 -2.77 15.68
N ASP A 20 13.79 -2.40 16.83
CA ASP A 20 13.07 -2.29 18.11
C ASP A 20 12.72 -0.84 18.50
N LEU A 21 12.99 0.14 17.62
CA LEU A 21 12.65 1.54 17.85
C LEU A 21 11.23 1.84 17.35
N ASP A 22 10.63 2.88 17.90
CA ASP A 22 9.33 3.41 17.46
C ASP A 22 9.46 4.00 16.05
N ALA A 23 8.47 3.71 15.20
CA ALA A 23 8.47 4.09 13.79
C ALA A 23 7.27 4.97 13.41
N LEU A 24 6.06 4.52 13.69
CA LEU A 24 4.83 5.22 13.32
C LEU A 24 3.89 5.27 14.53
N THR A 25 3.33 6.45 14.81
CA THR A 25 2.40 6.65 15.93
C THR A 25 1.14 7.34 15.45
N ASP A 26 0.00 6.76 15.73
CA ASP A 26 -1.29 7.41 15.51
C ASP A 26 -1.60 8.40 16.64
N TYR A 27 -2.21 9.54 16.28
CA TYR A 27 -2.59 10.52 17.28
C TYR A 27 -3.55 9.92 18.31
N LYS A 28 -3.16 9.93 19.59
CA LYS A 28 -3.87 9.25 20.70
C LYS A 28 -4.10 7.75 20.47
N GLY A 29 -3.31 7.11 19.63
CA GLY A 29 -3.45 5.72 19.25
C GLY A 29 -2.20 4.89 19.52
N VAL A 30 -2.06 3.82 18.73
CA VAL A 30 -0.99 2.85 18.89
C VAL A 30 0.30 3.34 18.24
N THR A 31 1.43 3.06 18.88
CA THR A 31 2.77 3.20 18.28
C THR A 31 3.22 1.86 17.72
N LEU A 32 3.62 1.86 16.45
CA LEU A 32 4.24 0.72 15.78
C LEU A 32 5.76 0.88 15.82
N GLN A 33 6.45 -0.18 16.22
CA GLN A 33 7.90 -0.26 16.07
C GLN A 33 8.28 -0.65 14.63
N TYR A 34 9.52 -0.43 14.23
CA TYR A 34 9.99 -0.82 12.89
C TYR A 34 9.73 -2.30 12.58
N LYS A 35 9.85 -3.19 13.56
CA LYS A 35 9.52 -4.62 13.41
C LYS A 35 8.03 -4.86 13.12
N ASP A 36 7.14 -4.04 13.69
CA ASP A 36 5.71 -4.16 13.45
C ASP A 36 5.35 -3.65 12.07
N VAL A 37 5.96 -2.55 11.65
CA VAL A 37 5.87 -2.03 10.28
C VAL A 37 6.35 -3.08 9.28
N ALA A 38 7.53 -3.67 9.48
CA ALA A 38 8.06 -4.72 8.63
C ALA A 38 7.14 -5.93 8.52
N ARG A 39 6.57 -6.38 9.65
CA ARG A 39 5.61 -7.50 9.66
C ARG A 39 4.32 -7.18 8.90
N LYS A 40 3.82 -5.94 9.04
CA LYS A 40 2.64 -5.49 8.30
C LYS A 40 2.94 -5.37 6.80
N ILE A 41 4.09 -4.82 6.41
CA ILE A 41 4.55 -4.78 5.02
C ILE A 41 4.56 -6.19 4.43
N GLU A 42 5.19 -7.14 5.10
CA GLU A 42 5.28 -8.51 4.63
C GLU A 42 3.91 -9.18 4.48
N LYS A 43 2.98 -8.92 5.40
CA LYS A 43 1.60 -9.41 5.27
C LYS A 43 0.88 -8.81 4.06
N LEU A 44 1.11 -7.54 3.74
CA LEU A 44 0.58 -6.94 2.53
C LEU A 44 1.26 -7.49 1.26
N HIS A 45 2.57 -7.75 1.29
CA HIS A 45 3.28 -8.41 0.19
C HIS A 45 2.68 -9.79 -0.10
N ILE A 46 2.34 -10.58 0.92
CA ILE A 46 1.65 -11.87 0.75
C ILE A 46 0.29 -11.68 0.06
N ILE A 47 -0.49 -10.68 0.47
CA ILE A 47 -1.77 -10.38 -0.20
C ILE A 47 -1.53 -9.99 -1.67
N PHE A 48 -0.55 -9.13 -1.96
CA PHE A 48 -0.22 -8.71 -3.33
C PHE A 48 0.21 -9.89 -4.19
N GLU A 49 1.06 -10.77 -3.65
CA GLU A 49 1.54 -11.98 -4.32
C GLU A 49 0.38 -12.93 -4.66
N GLU A 50 -0.48 -13.23 -3.69
CA GLU A 50 -1.66 -14.10 -3.88
C GLU A 50 -2.68 -13.51 -4.87
N CYS A 51 -2.85 -12.18 -4.89
CA CYS A 51 -3.69 -11.48 -5.86
C CYS A 51 -3.05 -11.39 -7.25
N GLY A 52 -1.76 -11.72 -7.39
CA GLY A 52 -1.05 -11.64 -8.66
C GLY A 52 -0.63 -10.23 -9.06
N ILE A 53 -0.52 -9.31 -8.09
CA ILE A 53 0.06 -7.97 -8.29
C ILE A 53 1.52 -8.14 -8.74
N LYS A 54 1.93 -7.34 -9.69
CA LYS A 54 3.29 -7.36 -10.28
C LYS A 54 3.98 -6.02 -10.05
N PRO A 55 5.32 -6.00 -10.12
CA PRO A 55 6.05 -4.73 -10.20
C PRO A 55 5.50 -3.85 -11.34
N GLY A 56 5.30 -2.56 -11.03
CA GLY A 56 4.69 -1.59 -11.94
C GLY A 56 3.16 -1.50 -11.91
N ASP A 57 2.46 -2.46 -11.32
CA ASP A 57 1.01 -2.34 -11.08
C ASP A 57 0.72 -1.22 -10.08
N LYS A 58 -0.41 -0.54 -10.25
CA LYS A 58 -0.78 0.61 -9.42
C LYS A 58 -1.71 0.18 -8.28
N ILE A 59 -1.41 0.72 -7.09
CA ILE A 59 -2.22 0.54 -5.88
C ILE A 59 -2.57 1.92 -5.35
N ALA A 60 -3.86 2.24 -5.27
CA ALA A 60 -4.33 3.51 -4.76
C ALA A 60 -4.51 3.50 -3.23
N ALA A 61 -4.25 4.64 -2.61
CA ALA A 61 -4.48 4.83 -1.17
C ALA A 61 -5.11 6.20 -0.91
N CYS A 62 -6.28 6.21 -0.25
CA CYS A 62 -7.05 7.42 0.04
C CYS A 62 -7.57 7.42 1.48
N SER A 63 -6.94 8.17 2.37
CA SER A 63 -7.40 8.36 3.75
C SER A 63 -6.76 9.57 4.41
N ARG A 64 -7.26 9.93 5.60
CA ARG A 64 -6.50 10.77 6.53
C ARG A 64 -5.20 10.08 6.92
N ASN A 65 -4.24 10.87 7.41
CA ASN A 65 -2.96 10.33 7.88
C ASN A 65 -3.18 9.35 9.04
N MET A 66 -2.69 8.14 8.87
CA MET A 66 -2.66 7.08 9.88
C MET A 66 -1.47 6.16 9.65
N SER A 67 -1.05 5.43 10.67
CA SER A 67 0.09 4.52 10.58
C SER A 67 -0.09 3.45 9.49
N ASN A 68 -1.31 2.93 9.32
CA ASN A 68 -1.58 1.95 8.26
C ASN A 68 -1.51 2.54 6.84
N TRP A 69 -1.74 3.85 6.66
CA TRP A 69 -1.48 4.53 5.40
C TRP A 69 0.02 4.51 5.06
N GLY A 70 0.85 4.87 6.05
CA GLY A 70 2.31 4.79 5.91
C GLY A 70 2.79 3.35 5.63
N VAL A 71 2.23 2.37 6.33
CA VAL A 71 2.51 0.94 6.07
C VAL A 71 2.14 0.56 4.64
N THR A 72 0.96 0.98 4.15
CA THR A 72 0.50 0.68 2.78
C THR A 72 1.40 1.31 1.73
N PHE A 73 1.80 2.59 1.94
CA PHE A 73 2.77 3.26 1.08
C PHE A 73 4.07 2.47 0.99
N LEU A 74 4.67 2.16 2.15
CA LEU A 74 5.94 1.42 2.22
C LEU A 74 5.82 0.01 1.63
N ALA A 75 4.70 -0.69 1.88
CA ALA A 75 4.46 -2.01 1.32
C ALA A 75 4.36 -1.96 -0.21
N THR A 76 3.63 -0.99 -0.74
CA THR A 76 3.45 -0.86 -2.20
C THR A 76 4.79 -0.63 -2.90
N VAL A 77 5.56 0.38 -2.47
CA VAL A 77 6.82 0.71 -3.13
C VAL A 77 7.89 -0.37 -2.91
N SER A 78 7.93 -0.97 -1.72
CA SER A 78 8.90 -2.05 -1.42
C SER A 78 8.57 -3.38 -2.08
N TYR A 79 7.37 -3.54 -2.64
CA TYR A 79 6.98 -4.65 -3.50
C TYR A 79 7.38 -4.43 -4.96
N GLY A 80 7.71 -3.18 -5.33
CA GLY A 80 7.93 -2.74 -6.71
C GLY A 80 6.65 -2.30 -7.43
N ALA A 81 5.53 -2.19 -6.72
CA ALA A 81 4.30 -1.61 -7.24
C ALA A 81 4.31 -0.08 -7.11
N VAL A 82 3.49 0.59 -7.91
CA VAL A 82 3.37 2.04 -7.94
C VAL A 82 2.27 2.50 -7.00
N ILE A 83 2.60 3.31 -6.01
CA ILE A 83 1.59 3.90 -5.13
C ILE A 83 0.91 5.09 -5.81
N VAL A 84 -0.42 5.15 -5.73
CA VAL A 84 -1.24 6.30 -6.17
C VAL A 84 -1.86 6.95 -4.92
N PRO A 85 -1.16 7.91 -4.30
CA PRO A 85 -1.69 8.62 -3.14
C PRO A 85 -2.79 9.58 -3.57
N ILE A 86 -3.96 9.48 -2.93
CA ILE A 86 -5.12 10.32 -3.20
C ILE A 86 -5.44 11.12 -1.94
N LEU A 87 -5.59 12.42 -2.07
CA LEU A 87 -5.97 13.28 -0.96
C LEU A 87 -7.40 12.97 -0.50
N HIS A 88 -7.59 12.81 0.80
CA HIS A 88 -8.89 12.47 1.38
C HIS A 88 -9.93 13.61 1.29
N GLU A 89 -9.47 14.83 0.98
CA GLU A 89 -10.34 16.00 0.73
C GLU A 89 -10.91 16.01 -0.68
N PHE A 90 -10.47 15.14 -1.58
CA PHE A 90 -11.03 15.08 -2.92
C PHE A 90 -12.48 14.58 -2.86
N LYS A 91 -13.31 15.15 -3.74
CA LYS A 91 -14.70 14.70 -3.89
C LYS A 91 -14.76 13.27 -4.40
N PRO A 92 -15.82 12.50 -4.10
CA PRO A 92 -15.96 11.11 -4.56
C PRO A 92 -15.68 10.95 -6.06
N ASP A 93 -16.24 11.78 -6.92
CA ASP A 93 -16.04 11.72 -8.36
C ASP A 93 -14.57 11.88 -8.76
N GLN A 94 -13.82 12.72 -8.04
CA GLN A 94 -12.39 12.90 -8.30
C GLN A 94 -11.60 11.64 -7.88
N VAL A 95 -11.97 11.02 -6.77
CA VAL A 95 -11.36 9.76 -6.32
C VAL A 95 -11.63 8.65 -7.35
N HIS A 96 -12.89 8.49 -7.79
CA HIS A 96 -13.27 7.52 -8.81
C HIS A 96 -12.47 7.72 -10.11
N ASN A 97 -12.38 8.98 -10.57
CA ASN A 97 -11.64 9.32 -11.78
C ASN A 97 -10.14 8.99 -11.65
N ILE A 98 -9.51 9.29 -10.51
CA ILE A 98 -8.09 9.01 -10.28
C ILE A 98 -7.85 7.50 -10.26
N VAL A 99 -8.69 6.75 -9.56
CA VAL A 99 -8.58 5.29 -9.48
C VAL A 99 -8.68 4.68 -10.87
N ASN A 100 -9.68 5.08 -11.66
CA ASN A 100 -9.88 4.56 -13.02
C ASN A 100 -8.75 5.00 -13.96
N HIS A 101 -8.38 6.28 -13.95
CA HIS A 101 -7.33 6.81 -14.83
C HIS A 101 -5.95 6.23 -14.52
N SER A 102 -5.67 5.93 -13.26
CA SER A 102 -4.40 5.29 -12.87
C SER A 102 -4.37 3.80 -13.18
N GLU A 103 -5.50 3.19 -13.51
CA GLU A 103 -5.65 1.73 -13.68
C GLU A 103 -5.24 0.98 -12.41
N ALA A 104 -5.58 1.53 -11.24
CA ALA A 104 -5.24 0.91 -9.97
C ALA A 104 -5.92 -0.45 -9.83
N LYS A 105 -5.16 -1.45 -9.39
CA LYS A 105 -5.67 -2.81 -9.16
C LYS A 105 -6.39 -2.94 -7.82
N LEU A 106 -5.86 -2.28 -6.80
CA LEU A 106 -6.41 -2.26 -5.44
C LEU A 106 -6.56 -0.82 -4.97
N LEU A 107 -7.59 -0.57 -4.16
CA LEU A 107 -7.78 0.67 -3.42
C LEU A 107 -7.73 0.39 -1.92
N PHE A 108 -6.80 1.05 -1.23
CA PHE A 108 -6.81 1.13 0.22
C PHE A 108 -7.49 2.43 0.64
N VAL A 109 -8.53 2.33 1.48
CA VAL A 109 -9.38 3.48 1.80
C VAL A 109 -9.62 3.57 3.31
N GLY A 110 -9.65 4.81 3.84
CA GLY A 110 -10.09 5.07 5.22
C GLY A 110 -11.61 5.03 5.35
N ASP A 111 -12.11 4.72 6.54
CA ASP A 111 -13.54 4.61 6.85
C ASP A 111 -14.37 5.83 6.40
N VAL A 112 -13.96 7.03 6.81
CA VAL A 112 -14.66 8.28 6.48
C VAL A 112 -14.73 8.54 4.96
N VAL A 113 -13.69 8.14 4.22
CA VAL A 113 -13.68 8.28 2.76
C VAL A 113 -14.60 7.26 2.14
N TRP A 114 -14.53 6.00 2.62
CA TRP A 114 -15.34 4.89 2.11
C TRP A 114 -16.85 5.16 2.17
N GLU A 115 -17.34 5.76 3.23
CA GLU A 115 -18.76 6.09 3.40
C GLU A 115 -19.37 6.90 2.24
N ASN A 116 -18.54 7.58 1.46
CA ASN A 116 -18.99 8.47 0.37
C ASN A 116 -18.62 7.94 -1.02
N LEU A 117 -17.92 6.80 -1.13
CA LEU A 117 -17.53 6.25 -2.42
C LEU A 117 -18.59 5.30 -2.99
N ASP A 118 -18.76 5.37 -4.31
CA ASP A 118 -19.51 4.39 -5.08
C ASP A 118 -18.54 3.39 -5.72
N GLU A 119 -18.54 2.16 -5.23
CA GLU A 119 -17.67 1.10 -5.75
C GLU A 119 -17.96 0.73 -7.21
N THR A 120 -19.22 0.92 -7.65
CA THR A 120 -19.63 0.62 -9.02
C THR A 120 -19.04 1.58 -10.04
N ALA A 121 -18.64 2.78 -9.59
CA ALA A 121 -17.95 3.77 -10.40
C ALA A 121 -16.46 3.44 -10.65
N MET A 122 -15.94 2.37 -10.02
CA MET A 122 -14.55 1.90 -10.18
C MET A 122 -14.54 0.42 -10.60
N PRO A 123 -15.05 0.07 -11.81
CA PRO A 123 -15.31 -1.31 -12.21
C PRO A 123 -14.06 -2.18 -12.37
N ASP A 124 -12.91 -1.57 -12.68
CA ASP A 124 -11.65 -2.29 -12.97
C ASP A 124 -10.83 -2.64 -11.72
N LEU A 125 -11.24 -2.16 -10.53
CA LEU A 125 -10.62 -2.56 -9.27
C LEU A 125 -10.86 -4.05 -8.99
N GLU A 126 -9.82 -4.76 -8.63
CA GLU A 126 -9.91 -6.15 -8.15
C GLU A 126 -10.41 -6.22 -6.70
N GLY A 127 -10.19 -5.17 -5.92
CA GLY A 127 -10.67 -5.09 -4.55
C GLY A 127 -10.45 -3.76 -3.85
N ILE A 128 -11.20 -3.57 -2.76
CA ILE A 128 -11.11 -2.41 -1.88
C ILE A 128 -10.84 -2.92 -0.45
N ILE A 129 -9.84 -2.35 0.19
CA ILE A 129 -9.35 -2.75 1.51
C ILE A 129 -9.41 -1.55 2.45
N LEU A 130 -10.01 -1.76 3.63
CA LEU A 130 -10.09 -0.75 4.68
C LEU A 130 -8.71 -0.54 5.33
N LEU A 131 -8.23 0.69 5.40
CA LEU A 131 -6.94 1.02 6.01
C LEU A 131 -6.93 0.85 7.53
N ASN A 132 -8.09 0.95 8.17
CA ASN A 132 -8.19 0.89 9.64
C ASN A 132 -7.67 -0.45 10.20
N ASP A 133 -7.97 -1.57 9.52
CA ASP A 133 -7.64 -2.92 10.00
C ASP A 133 -7.24 -3.90 8.88
N PHE A 134 -7.14 -3.42 7.65
CA PHE A 134 -6.91 -4.21 6.44
C PHE A 134 -8.00 -5.26 6.15
N SER A 135 -9.24 -5.02 6.61
CA SER A 135 -10.39 -5.82 6.19
C SER A 135 -10.74 -5.57 4.71
N VAL A 136 -11.23 -6.60 4.03
CA VAL A 136 -11.68 -6.51 2.64
C VAL A 136 -13.11 -5.99 2.64
N LEU A 137 -13.34 -4.84 2.02
CA LEU A 137 -14.66 -4.23 1.86
C LEU A 137 -15.35 -4.75 0.59
N VAL A 138 -14.59 -4.79 -0.50
CA VAL A 138 -15.04 -5.29 -1.80
C VAL A 138 -13.99 -6.25 -2.36
N SER A 139 -14.41 -7.38 -2.85
CA SER A 139 -13.54 -8.32 -3.56
C SER A 139 -14.23 -8.77 -4.83
N ARG A 140 -13.62 -8.48 -5.97
CA ARG A 140 -14.02 -9.00 -7.29
C ARG A 140 -13.13 -10.16 -7.72
N ASN A 141 -12.21 -10.55 -6.85
CA ASN A 141 -11.28 -11.64 -7.08
C ASN A 141 -11.26 -12.53 -5.82
N GLU A 142 -11.67 -13.81 -5.97
CA GLU A 142 -11.68 -14.78 -4.87
C GLU A 142 -10.30 -14.92 -4.19
N LYS A 143 -9.22 -14.68 -4.93
CA LYS A 143 -7.85 -14.73 -4.39
C LYS A 143 -7.65 -13.71 -3.27
N LEU A 144 -8.18 -12.48 -3.40
CA LEU A 144 -8.09 -11.46 -2.36
C LEU A 144 -8.78 -11.91 -1.07
N THR A 145 -10.01 -12.42 -1.18
CA THR A 145 -10.76 -12.92 -0.03
C THR A 145 -10.01 -14.09 0.64
N ASN A 146 -9.55 -15.04 -0.15
CA ASN A 146 -8.80 -16.20 0.33
C ASN A 146 -7.48 -15.81 0.98
N ALA A 147 -6.71 -14.91 0.36
CA ALA A 147 -5.45 -14.40 0.91
C ALA A 147 -5.67 -13.72 2.26
N ARG A 148 -6.70 -12.88 2.37
CA ARG A 148 -7.01 -12.18 3.62
C ARG A 148 -7.46 -13.12 4.72
N GLN A 149 -8.32 -14.10 4.42
CA GLN A 149 -8.81 -15.08 5.39
C GLN A 149 -7.67 -15.99 5.91
N ASN A 150 -6.76 -16.38 5.03
CA ASN A 150 -5.66 -17.29 5.35
C ASN A 150 -4.34 -16.58 5.67
N LEU A 151 -4.34 -15.24 5.79
CA LEU A 151 -3.13 -14.43 5.89
C LEU A 151 -2.16 -14.88 7.00
N ASN A 152 -2.69 -15.22 8.17
CA ASN A 152 -1.83 -15.69 9.28
C ASN A 152 -1.23 -17.07 9.00
N ALA A 153 -1.96 -17.96 8.34
CA ALA A 153 -1.47 -19.27 7.93
C ALA A 153 -0.39 -19.15 6.84
N LEU A 154 -0.63 -18.30 5.84
CA LEU A 154 0.34 -17.99 4.78
C LEU A 154 1.63 -17.38 5.35
N PHE A 155 1.48 -16.41 6.24
CA PHE A 155 2.60 -15.79 6.94
C PHE A 155 3.40 -16.82 7.77
N GLY A 156 2.71 -17.68 8.53
CA GLY A 156 3.33 -18.73 9.32
C GLY A 156 4.03 -19.79 8.46
N LYS A 157 3.48 -20.12 7.28
CA LYS A 157 4.11 -21.01 6.31
C LYS A 157 5.40 -20.39 5.73
N LYS A 158 5.39 -19.09 5.44
CA LYS A 158 6.56 -18.37 4.91
C LYS A 158 7.65 -18.18 5.98
N TYR A 159 7.24 -18.02 7.24
CA TYR A 159 8.13 -17.79 8.39
C TYR A 159 7.81 -18.74 9.56
N PRO A 160 8.16 -20.04 9.44
CA PRO A 160 7.72 -21.07 10.38
C PRO A 160 8.32 -20.93 11.79
N MET A 161 9.46 -20.29 11.93
CA MET A 161 10.08 -20.08 13.25
C MET A 161 9.67 -18.72 13.83
N ASN A 162 10.14 -17.65 13.25
CA ASN A 162 9.82 -16.27 13.62
C ASN A 162 10.23 -15.34 12.48
N PHE A 163 9.44 -14.30 12.25
CA PHE A 163 9.84 -13.21 11.35
C PHE A 163 10.84 -12.30 12.05
N ARG A 164 12.02 -12.14 11.46
CA ARG A 164 13.15 -11.37 11.99
C ARG A 164 13.65 -10.38 10.95
N LYS A 165 14.49 -9.41 11.36
CA LYS A 165 15.08 -8.39 10.48
C LYS A 165 15.89 -8.97 9.31
N GLU A 166 16.48 -10.17 9.47
CA GLU A 166 17.21 -10.88 8.42
C GLU A 166 16.31 -11.34 7.27
N HIS A 167 15.02 -11.52 7.52
CA HIS A 167 14.04 -11.89 6.49
C HIS A 167 13.54 -10.70 5.66
N VAL A 168 13.80 -9.46 6.12
CA VAL A 168 13.41 -8.28 5.37
C VAL A 168 14.25 -8.20 4.10
N SER A 169 13.59 -8.29 2.95
CA SER A 169 14.22 -8.17 1.63
C SER A 169 13.19 -7.59 0.67
N TYR A 170 13.50 -6.44 0.13
CA TYR A 170 12.57 -5.68 -0.70
C TYR A 170 12.97 -5.68 -2.16
N TYR A 171 12.06 -5.20 -3.00
CA TYR A 171 12.29 -5.06 -4.43
C TYR A 171 13.54 -4.21 -4.69
N LYS A 172 14.26 -4.55 -5.74
CA LYS A 172 15.45 -3.79 -6.18
C LYS A 172 15.08 -2.97 -7.39
N ASP A 173 14.68 -1.73 -7.12
CA ASP A 173 14.28 -0.77 -8.13
C ASP A 173 15.43 -0.34 -9.04
N GLN A 174 15.06 0.04 -10.25
CA GLN A 174 15.95 0.68 -11.21
C GLN A 174 15.71 2.20 -11.20
N PRO A 175 16.70 3.02 -11.55
CA PRO A 175 16.60 4.48 -11.50
C PRO A 175 15.43 5.09 -12.28
N ASP A 176 14.98 4.41 -13.33
CA ASP A 176 13.92 4.90 -14.23
C ASP A 176 12.55 4.28 -13.93
N GLU A 177 12.44 3.46 -12.87
CA GLU A 177 11.16 2.88 -12.47
C GLU A 177 10.33 3.87 -11.66
N MET A 178 9.06 4.00 -12.06
CA MET A 178 8.09 4.83 -11.34
C MET A 178 7.75 4.20 -9.98
N LEU A 179 7.85 4.97 -8.91
CA LEU A 179 7.43 4.55 -7.57
C LEU A 179 6.10 5.17 -7.15
N VAL A 180 5.84 6.40 -7.59
CA VAL A 180 4.67 7.18 -7.18
C VAL A 180 4.01 7.81 -8.41
N LEU A 181 2.70 7.66 -8.51
CA LEU A 181 1.86 8.41 -9.46
C LEU A 181 0.97 9.36 -8.67
N ASN A 182 1.40 10.61 -8.56
CA ASN A 182 0.70 11.62 -7.77
C ASN A 182 -0.23 12.47 -8.64
N TYR A 183 -1.44 12.77 -8.13
CA TYR A 183 -2.42 13.60 -8.83
C TYR A 183 -2.55 14.96 -8.17
N THR A 184 -2.49 16.00 -8.99
CA THR A 184 -2.72 17.37 -8.56
C THR A 184 -4.06 17.87 -9.09
N SER A 185 -4.71 18.77 -8.34
CA SER A 185 -5.90 19.50 -8.81
C SER A 185 -5.50 20.39 -9.99
N GLY A 186 -5.79 19.95 -11.21
CA GLY A 186 -5.54 20.75 -12.41
C GLY A 186 -6.46 21.98 -12.45
N SER A 187 -5.93 23.14 -12.85
CA SER A 187 -6.70 24.37 -13.09
C SER A 187 -7.80 24.22 -14.14
N THR A 188 -7.81 23.13 -14.90
CA THR A 188 -8.77 22.79 -15.97
C THR A 188 -9.86 21.81 -15.51
N GLY A 189 -9.98 21.51 -14.21
CA GLY A 189 -11.00 20.60 -13.66
C GLY A 189 -10.67 19.11 -13.73
N PHE A 190 -9.64 18.71 -14.48
CA PHE A 190 -9.16 17.32 -14.53
C PHE A 190 -7.87 17.18 -13.73
N SER A 191 -7.80 16.13 -12.90
CA SER A 191 -6.58 15.79 -12.16
C SER A 191 -5.47 15.36 -13.15
N LYS A 192 -4.27 15.92 -12.97
CA LYS A 192 -3.08 15.55 -13.78
C LYS A 192 -2.19 14.63 -12.96
N GLY A 193 -1.83 13.48 -13.52
CA GLY A 193 -0.87 12.56 -12.92
C GLY A 193 0.58 13.03 -13.15
N VAL A 194 1.36 13.08 -12.07
CA VAL A 194 2.81 13.35 -12.08
C VAL A 194 3.50 12.05 -11.67
N MET A 195 4.40 11.57 -12.53
CA MET A 195 5.22 10.39 -12.28
C MET A 195 6.50 10.78 -11.51
N LEU A 196 6.78 10.07 -10.42
CA LEU A 196 7.97 10.23 -9.59
C LEU A 196 8.65 8.88 -9.37
#